data_28effb24a69fe783324ff7cc80c3b65e
#
_entry.id   28effb24a69fe783324ff7cc80c3b65e
#
_cell.length_a   1.000
_cell.length_b   1.000
_cell.length_c   1.000
_cell.angle_alpha   90.00
_cell.angle_beta   90.00
_cell.angle_gamma   90.00
#
_symmetry.space_group_name_H-M   'P 1'
#
loop_
_entity.id
_entity.type
_entity.pdbx_description
1 polymer ?
#
loop_
_entity_poly.entity_id
_entity_poly.type
_entity_poly.pdbx_seq_one_letter_code
_entity_poly.pdbx_strand_id
1 'polypeptide(L)'
;MTAPLAGLHVVEIASEISGPYAAKLLVDPGAEVIKIEPPAGDPLRRWGPFASGVVDPDRSGLFEYINAGKHGATLDFSETADVAAARELIARAHLLIDDSGPATLQGYGLGPDDLQRINPNMVLLRISGFGQTGPFRRRPATPLTLQAASGWISSRDPQRPPVQVGARIAEYVAGAFGALGALTALRSHPAGHVTEVDV
;
A
#
# COMPACT_ATOMS: atom_id res chain seq x y z
N MET A 1 -21.34 -12.83 -15.80
CA MET A 1 -20.12 -12.13 -16.26
C MET A 1 -19.08 -12.32 -15.17
N THR A 2 -17.88 -12.78 -15.48
CA THR A 2 -16.76 -12.84 -14.54
C THR A 2 -16.30 -11.42 -14.22
N ALA A 3 -15.89 -11.18 -12.96
CA ALA A 3 -15.37 -9.88 -12.56
C ALA A 3 -14.11 -9.52 -13.36
N PRO A 4 -13.89 -8.24 -13.71
CA PRO A 4 -12.78 -7.82 -14.59
C PRO A 4 -11.39 -8.25 -14.13
N LEU A 5 -11.14 -8.34 -12.81
CA LEU A 5 -9.87 -8.74 -12.22
C LEU A 5 -9.93 -10.13 -11.56
N ALA A 6 -10.91 -10.96 -11.91
CA ALA A 6 -10.98 -12.33 -11.42
C ALA A 6 -9.68 -13.11 -11.77
N GLY A 7 -9.10 -13.78 -10.77
CA GLY A 7 -7.84 -14.51 -10.90
C GLY A 7 -6.58 -13.65 -10.73
N LEU A 8 -6.70 -12.36 -10.45
CA LEU A 8 -5.58 -11.53 -10.03
C LEU A 8 -5.31 -11.74 -8.53
N HIS A 9 -4.17 -12.32 -8.17
CA HIS A 9 -3.75 -12.52 -6.78
C HIS A 9 -2.80 -11.41 -6.35
N VAL A 10 -3.13 -10.75 -5.26
CA VAL A 10 -2.39 -9.60 -4.70
C VAL A 10 -2.00 -9.89 -3.26
N VAL A 11 -0.75 -9.63 -2.92
CA VAL A 11 -0.29 -9.56 -1.52
C VAL A 11 -0.09 -8.10 -1.17
N GLU A 12 -0.65 -7.70 -0.03
CA GLU A 12 -0.55 -6.34 0.49
C GLU A 12 0.25 -6.34 1.79
N ILE A 13 1.41 -5.69 1.78
CA ILE A 13 2.23 -5.37 2.97
C ILE A 13 2.21 -3.85 3.09
N ALA A 14 1.07 -3.32 3.46
CA ALA A 14 0.81 -1.90 3.49
C ALA A 14 -0.10 -1.54 4.66
N SER A 15 -0.06 -0.29 5.09
CA SER A 15 -0.81 0.20 6.25
C SER A 15 -1.47 1.55 5.98
N GLU A 16 -2.38 1.94 6.86
CA GLU A 16 -3.11 3.20 6.81
C GLU A 16 -3.92 3.34 5.50
N ILE A 17 -3.56 4.26 4.58
CA ILE A 17 -4.43 4.63 3.46
C ILE A 17 -3.87 4.29 2.08
N SER A 18 -2.65 4.69 1.76
CA SER A 18 -2.18 4.70 0.37
C SER A 18 -2.12 3.31 -0.28
N GLY A 19 -1.37 2.40 0.29
CA GLY A 19 -1.31 1.01 -0.18
C GLY A 19 -2.63 0.28 -0.04
N PRO A 20 -3.29 0.33 1.14
CA PRO A 20 -4.59 -0.30 1.33
C PRO A 20 -5.68 0.23 0.39
N TYR A 21 -5.68 1.51 0.05
CA TYR A 21 -6.63 2.05 -0.92
C TYR A 21 -6.32 1.61 -2.36
N ALA A 22 -5.05 1.52 -2.74
CA ALA A 22 -4.67 0.93 -4.02
C ALA A 22 -5.20 -0.51 -4.13
N ALA A 23 -5.01 -1.33 -3.10
CA ALA A 23 -5.51 -2.70 -3.03
C ALA A 23 -7.05 -2.76 -3.10
N LYS A 24 -7.76 -1.83 -2.40
CA LYS A 24 -9.21 -1.74 -2.47
C LYS A 24 -9.71 -1.53 -3.89
N LEU A 25 -9.10 -0.64 -4.66
CA LEU A 25 -9.46 -0.39 -6.04
C LEU A 25 -9.27 -1.61 -6.96
N LEU A 26 -8.48 -2.60 -6.52
CA LEU A 26 -8.31 -3.88 -7.21
C LEU A 26 -9.28 -4.96 -6.71
N VAL A 27 -9.61 -4.97 -5.42
CA VAL A 27 -10.59 -5.91 -4.84
C VAL A 27 -11.98 -5.66 -5.40
N ASP A 28 -12.41 -4.42 -5.46
CA ASP A 28 -13.77 -4.06 -5.89
C ASP A 28 -14.12 -4.62 -7.29
N PRO A 29 -13.22 -4.62 -8.29
CA PRO A 29 -13.44 -5.30 -9.56
C PRO A 29 -13.04 -6.79 -9.59
N GLY A 30 -12.76 -7.42 -8.45
CA GLY A 30 -12.68 -8.87 -8.31
C GLY A 30 -11.29 -9.48 -8.14
N ALA A 31 -10.24 -8.70 -7.83
CA ALA A 31 -8.96 -9.25 -7.45
C ALA A 31 -9.05 -9.94 -6.07
N GLU A 32 -8.25 -10.99 -5.87
CA GLU A 32 -8.08 -11.66 -4.58
C GLU A 32 -6.90 -11.01 -3.85
N VAL A 33 -7.17 -10.29 -2.77
CA VAL A 33 -6.15 -9.58 -1.99
C VAL A 33 -5.97 -10.23 -0.62
N ILE A 34 -4.73 -10.53 -0.26
CA ILE A 34 -4.34 -10.92 1.09
C ILE A 34 -3.57 -9.76 1.70
N LYS A 35 -4.18 -9.13 2.70
CA LYS A 35 -3.53 -8.09 3.52
C LYS A 35 -2.77 -8.75 4.66
N ILE A 36 -1.48 -8.48 4.74
CA ILE A 36 -0.62 -8.89 5.85
C ILE A 36 -0.54 -7.75 6.86
N GLU A 37 -0.97 -8.02 8.08
CA GLU A 37 -0.88 -7.09 9.21
C GLU A 37 0.13 -7.59 10.24
N PRO A 38 0.88 -6.70 10.92
CA PRO A 38 1.68 -7.09 12.07
C PRO A 38 0.76 -7.52 13.24
N PRO A 39 1.27 -8.22 14.27
CA PRO A 39 0.46 -8.62 15.45
C PRO A 39 -0.23 -7.44 16.16
N ALA A 40 0.34 -6.24 16.07
CA ALA A 40 -0.28 -5.02 16.62
C ALA A 40 -1.47 -4.50 15.79
N GLY A 41 -1.72 -5.07 14.62
CA GLY A 41 -2.71 -4.62 13.63
C GLY A 41 -2.28 -3.36 12.88
N ASP A 42 -3.04 -3.04 11.84
CA ASP A 42 -2.89 -1.79 11.09
C ASP A 42 -3.22 -0.59 11.99
N PRO A 43 -2.41 0.48 12.01
CA PRO A 43 -2.73 1.72 12.75
C PRO A 43 -4.12 2.28 12.46
N LEU A 44 -4.63 2.09 11.24
CA LEU A 44 -5.95 2.54 10.82
C LEU A 44 -7.10 1.95 11.65
N ARG A 45 -6.89 0.77 12.26
CA ARG A 45 -7.86 0.16 13.18
C ARG A 45 -8.20 1.04 14.39
N ARG A 46 -7.31 1.99 14.73
CA ARG A 46 -7.51 2.94 15.83
C ARG A 46 -8.06 4.29 15.39
N TRP A 47 -8.40 4.46 14.10
CA TRP A 47 -8.97 5.69 13.57
C TRP A 47 -10.48 5.55 13.40
N GLY A 48 -11.19 6.60 13.85
CA GLY A 48 -12.65 6.66 13.67
C GLY A 48 -13.09 6.89 12.22
N PRO A 49 -14.38 6.86 11.97
CA PRO A 49 -15.44 6.85 12.99
C PRO A 49 -15.66 5.47 13.62
N PHE A 50 -16.08 5.46 14.89
CA PHE A 50 -16.51 4.28 15.61
C PHE A 50 -18.01 4.37 15.90
N ALA A 51 -18.77 3.33 15.57
CA ALA A 51 -20.23 3.34 15.73
C ALA A 51 -20.67 3.56 17.20
N SER A 52 -19.87 3.07 18.16
CA SER A 52 -20.12 3.24 19.60
C SER A 52 -19.61 4.57 20.17
N GLY A 53 -18.87 5.37 19.37
CA GLY A 53 -18.14 6.54 19.86
C GLY A 53 -16.90 6.20 20.72
N VAL A 54 -16.62 4.93 20.95
CA VAL A 54 -15.45 4.44 21.72
C VAL A 54 -14.51 3.72 20.76
N VAL A 55 -13.21 3.95 20.93
CA VAL A 55 -12.17 3.30 20.11
C VAL A 55 -12.28 1.78 20.27
N ASP A 56 -12.51 1.10 19.16
CA ASP A 56 -12.55 -0.34 19.06
C ASP A 56 -11.81 -0.75 17.78
N PRO A 57 -10.62 -1.37 17.88
CA PRO A 57 -9.80 -1.74 16.72
C PRO A 57 -10.48 -2.66 15.72
N ASP A 58 -11.50 -3.39 16.15
CA ASP A 58 -12.26 -4.31 15.29
C ASP A 58 -13.50 -3.65 14.67
N ARG A 59 -13.74 -2.36 14.99
CA ARG A 59 -14.92 -1.60 14.54
C ARG A 59 -14.59 -0.20 14.02
N SER A 60 -13.40 -0.01 13.47
CA SER A 60 -13.05 1.21 12.77
C SER A 60 -13.76 1.25 11.41
N GLY A 61 -14.71 2.16 11.24
CA GLY A 61 -15.45 2.28 9.97
C GLY A 61 -14.54 2.64 8.79
N LEU A 62 -13.44 3.36 9.05
CA LEU A 62 -12.46 3.67 8.01
C LEU A 62 -11.64 2.42 7.61
N PHE A 63 -11.22 1.61 8.59
CA PHE A 63 -10.52 0.35 8.32
C PHE A 63 -11.43 -0.61 7.55
N GLU A 64 -12.68 -0.77 7.99
CA GLU A 64 -13.66 -1.63 7.32
C GLU A 64 -13.91 -1.18 5.87
N TYR A 65 -14.05 0.12 5.64
CA TYR A 65 -14.25 0.65 4.29
C TYR A 65 -13.07 0.37 3.37
N ILE A 66 -11.85 0.67 3.81
CA ILE A 66 -10.65 0.52 2.96
C ILE A 66 -10.27 -0.95 2.74
N ASN A 67 -10.61 -1.83 3.69
CA ASN A 67 -10.20 -3.23 3.64
C ASN A 67 -11.35 -4.20 3.33
N ALA A 68 -12.53 -3.69 3.03
CA ALA A 68 -13.66 -4.53 2.63
C ALA A 68 -13.31 -5.45 1.45
N GLY A 69 -13.64 -6.73 1.57
CA GLY A 69 -13.42 -7.73 0.53
C GLY A 69 -12.02 -8.34 0.49
N LYS A 70 -11.09 -7.90 1.33
CA LYS A 70 -9.76 -8.50 1.46
C LYS A 70 -9.77 -9.68 2.44
N HIS A 71 -8.84 -10.62 2.25
CA HIS A 71 -8.48 -11.61 3.25
C HIS A 71 -7.38 -11.06 4.16
N GLY A 72 -7.44 -11.34 5.46
CA GLY A 72 -6.44 -10.92 6.44
C GLY A 72 -5.49 -12.05 6.79
N ALA A 73 -4.22 -11.74 6.96
CA ALA A 73 -3.21 -12.60 7.58
C ALA A 73 -2.43 -11.78 8.60
N THR A 74 -2.11 -12.36 9.74
CA THR A 74 -1.25 -11.71 10.74
C THR A 74 0.11 -12.39 10.72
N LEU A 75 1.17 -11.63 10.40
CA LEU A 75 2.55 -12.13 10.35
C LEU A 75 3.48 -11.16 11.08
N ASP A 76 4.37 -11.71 11.90
CA ASP A 76 5.46 -10.99 12.54
C ASP A 76 6.76 -11.17 11.77
N PHE A 77 7.19 -10.13 11.06
CA PHE A 77 8.42 -10.19 10.27
C PHE A 77 9.71 -10.27 11.11
N SER A 78 9.63 -10.25 12.44
CA SER A 78 10.76 -10.63 13.30
C SER A 78 10.92 -12.15 13.42
N GLU A 79 9.87 -12.92 13.06
CA GLU A 79 9.86 -14.38 13.15
C GLU A 79 10.17 -15.03 11.80
N THR A 80 11.15 -15.91 11.76
CA THR A 80 11.59 -16.58 10.53
C THR A 80 10.48 -17.39 9.87
N ALA A 81 9.60 -18.01 10.66
CA ALA A 81 8.48 -18.79 10.14
C ALA A 81 7.47 -17.90 9.39
N ASP A 82 7.21 -16.70 9.91
CA ASP A 82 6.26 -15.77 9.31
C ASP A 82 6.83 -15.11 8.05
N VAL A 83 8.13 -14.83 8.04
CA VAL A 83 8.82 -14.43 6.79
C VAL A 83 8.73 -15.53 5.73
N ALA A 84 8.89 -16.79 6.12
CA ALA A 84 8.74 -17.92 5.17
C ALA A 84 7.29 -18.01 4.64
N ALA A 85 6.29 -17.85 5.50
CA ALA A 85 4.88 -17.82 5.09
C ALA A 85 4.60 -16.64 4.12
N ALA A 86 5.14 -15.46 4.39
CA ALA A 86 5.02 -14.32 3.47
C ALA A 86 5.65 -14.62 2.10
N ARG A 87 6.82 -15.27 2.07
CA ARG A 87 7.47 -15.70 0.82
C ARG A 87 6.62 -16.67 0.02
N GLU A 88 5.94 -17.61 0.67
CA GLU A 88 5.03 -18.54 -0.01
C GLU A 88 3.83 -17.83 -0.64
N LEU A 89 3.26 -16.84 0.03
CA LEU A 89 2.20 -16.01 -0.53
C LEU A 89 2.69 -15.21 -1.74
N ILE A 90 3.85 -14.55 -1.60
CA ILE A 90 4.47 -13.73 -2.65
C ILE A 90 4.85 -14.59 -3.87
N ALA A 91 5.30 -15.82 -3.67
CA ALA A 91 5.65 -16.73 -4.77
C ALA A 91 4.49 -17.02 -5.73
N ARG A 92 3.24 -16.85 -5.27
CA ARG A 92 2.02 -17.07 -6.05
C ARG A 92 1.30 -15.79 -6.45
N ALA A 93 1.78 -14.64 -6.01
CA ALA A 93 1.15 -13.35 -6.26
C ALA A 93 1.51 -12.84 -7.67
N HIS A 94 0.58 -12.13 -8.28
CA HIS A 94 0.83 -11.35 -9.49
C HIS A 94 1.31 -9.93 -9.16
N LEU A 95 0.91 -9.43 -7.97
CA LEU A 95 1.23 -8.09 -7.49
C LEU A 95 1.54 -8.13 -6.00
N LEU A 96 2.65 -7.48 -5.62
CA LEU A 96 2.95 -7.12 -4.23
C LEU A 96 2.78 -5.60 -4.08
N ILE A 97 2.04 -5.17 -3.07
CA ILE A 97 1.89 -3.76 -2.69
C ILE A 97 2.64 -3.52 -1.39
N ASP A 98 3.56 -2.55 -1.41
CA ASP A 98 4.41 -2.14 -0.28
C ASP A 98 4.34 -0.63 -0.07
N ASP A 99 3.96 -0.17 1.12
CA ASP A 99 4.07 1.23 1.53
C ASP A 99 4.91 1.42 2.80
N SER A 100 5.66 0.41 3.19
CA SER A 100 6.48 0.41 4.42
C SER A 100 7.70 1.34 4.36
N GLY A 101 7.96 1.91 3.19
CA GLY A 101 9.05 2.84 2.96
C GLY A 101 10.37 2.20 2.52
N PRO A 102 11.36 3.05 2.15
CA PRO A 102 12.61 2.57 1.56
C PRO A 102 13.38 1.62 2.46
N ALA A 103 13.80 0.49 1.89
CA ALA A 103 14.58 -0.57 2.53
C ALA A 103 13.90 -1.38 3.64
N THR A 104 12.63 -1.15 3.96
CA THR A 104 11.94 -1.93 5.01
C THR A 104 11.82 -3.40 4.62
N LEU A 105 11.26 -3.69 3.45
CA LEU A 105 11.16 -5.08 2.96
C LEU A 105 12.53 -5.75 2.80
N GLN A 106 13.56 -4.99 2.42
CA GLN A 106 14.92 -5.50 2.33
C GLN A 106 15.44 -6.00 3.69
N GLY A 107 15.08 -5.33 4.78
CA GLY A 107 15.40 -5.75 6.14
C GLY A 107 14.82 -7.11 6.52
N TYR A 108 13.74 -7.51 5.86
CA TYR A 108 13.08 -8.82 6.05
C TYR A 108 13.51 -9.87 5.01
N GLY A 109 14.50 -9.56 4.16
CA GLY A 109 14.90 -10.44 3.06
C GLY A 109 13.83 -10.55 1.98
N LEU A 110 13.05 -9.50 1.80
CA LEU A 110 12.02 -9.32 0.76
C LEU A 110 12.36 -8.11 -0.12
N GLY A 111 13.64 -7.76 -0.23
CA GLY A 111 14.10 -6.71 -1.13
C GLY A 111 13.95 -7.09 -2.62
N PRO A 112 14.17 -6.15 -3.56
CA PRO A 112 13.99 -6.40 -4.99
C PRO A 112 14.75 -7.64 -5.51
N ASP A 113 16.00 -7.84 -5.06
CA ASP A 113 16.79 -9.02 -5.45
C ASP A 113 16.23 -10.33 -4.87
N ASP A 114 15.65 -10.29 -3.67
CA ASP A 114 14.99 -11.45 -3.07
C ASP A 114 13.70 -11.76 -3.82
N LEU A 115 12.89 -10.74 -4.11
CA LEU A 115 11.65 -10.85 -4.86
C LEU A 115 11.91 -11.39 -6.27
N GLN A 116 12.98 -10.96 -6.92
CA GLN A 116 13.41 -11.49 -8.22
C GLN A 116 13.67 -13.00 -8.16
N ARG A 117 14.19 -13.51 -7.04
CA ARG A 117 14.43 -14.95 -6.85
C ARG A 117 13.16 -15.72 -6.45
N ILE A 118 12.25 -15.08 -5.69
CA ILE A 118 11.02 -15.70 -5.22
C ILE A 118 10.00 -15.80 -6.35
N ASN A 119 9.78 -14.70 -7.07
CA ASN A 119 8.79 -14.63 -8.14
C ASN A 119 9.19 -13.58 -9.19
N PRO A 120 9.94 -13.97 -10.21
CA PRO A 120 10.41 -13.04 -11.24
C PRO A 120 9.31 -12.52 -12.18
N ASN A 121 8.10 -13.06 -12.09
CA ASN A 121 6.96 -12.67 -12.94
C ASN A 121 5.95 -11.77 -12.19
N MET A 122 6.39 -11.09 -11.16
CA MET A 122 5.53 -10.26 -10.31
C MET A 122 5.72 -8.77 -10.59
N VAL A 123 4.67 -8.00 -10.42
CA VAL A 123 4.74 -6.55 -10.29
C VAL A 123 4.92 -6.19 -8.81
N LEU A 124 5.82 -5.26 -8.52
CA LEU A 124 6.03 -4.68 -7.21
C LEU A 124 5.57 -3.21 -7.25
N LEU A 125 4.44 -2.91 -6.61
CA LEU A 125 4.00 -1.54 -6.39
C LEU A 125 4.55 -1.05 -5.06
N ARG A 126 5.31 0.05 -5.11
CA ARG A 126 5.82 0.73 -3.92
C ARG A 126 5.26 2.14 -3.86
N ILE A 127 4.67 2.49 -2.72
CA ILE A 127 4.12 3.82 -2.47
C ILE A 127 4.88 4.45 -1.32
N SER A 128 5.44 5.64 -1.53
CA SER A 128 6.16 6.32 -0.47
C SER A 128 6.11 7.84 -0.63
N GLY A 129 6.35 8.58 0.44
CA GLY A 129 6.20 10.04 0.42
C GLY A 129 7.14 10.78 -0.53
N PHE A 130 8.33 10.19 -0.83
CA PHE A 130 9.36 10.84 -1.65
C PHE A 130 10.11 9.87 -2.57
N GLY A 131 9.51 8.73 -2.89
CA GLY A 131 10.10 7.70 -3.74
C GLY A 131 11.11 6.80 -3.01
N GLN A 132 11.51 5.73 -3.69
CA GLN A 132 12.46 4.74 -3.17
C GLN A 132 13.91 5.19 -3.31
N THR A 133 14.19 6.12 -4.18
CA THR A 133 15.53 6.61 -4.53
C THR A 133 15.65 8.12 -4.33
N GLY A 134 16.82 8.67 -4.57
CA GLY A 134 17.06 10.11 -4.49
C GLY A 134 17.31 10.66 -3.07
N PRO A 135 17.63 11.97 -2.97
CA PRO A 135 18.07 12.59 -1.72
C PRO A 135 16.97 12.72 -0.67
N PHE A 136 15.71 12.69 -1.08
CA PHE A 136 14.58 12.93 -0.18
C PHE A 136 13.89 11.64 0.31
N ARG A 137 14.28 10.46 -0.19
CA ARG A 137 13.63 9.18 0.13
C ARG A 137 13.45 8.86 1.62
N ARG A 138 14.30 9.45 2.48
CA ARG A 138 14.23 9.25 3.94
C ARG A 138 13.66 10.45 4.70
N ARG A 139 13.14 11.45 4.00
CA ARG A 139 12.49 12.57 4.69
C ARG A 139 11.19 12.09 5.33
N PRO A 140 10.89 12.54 6.56
CA PRO A 140 9.60 12.30 7.16
C PRO A 140 8.49 12.86 6.24
N ALA A 141 7.56 12.00 5.87
CA ALA A 141 6.38 12.36 5.10
C ALA A 141 5.20 12.53 6.06
N THR A 142 4.57 13.69 6.03
CA THR A 142 3.31 13.95 6.71
C THR A 142 2.31 14.51 5.70
N PRO A 143 0.99 14.41 5.95
CA PRO A 143 0.01 14.99 5.03
C PRO A 143 0.28 16.46 4.69
N LEU A 144 0.77 17.24 5.65
CA LEU A 144 1.12 18.65 5.42
C LEU A 144 2.35 18.80 4.53
N THR A 145 3.43 18.05 4.81
CA THR A 145 4.68 18.15 4.03
C THR A 145 4.51 17.65 2.60
N LEU A 146 3.71 16.61 2.38
CA LEU A 146 3.38 16.11 1.05
C LEU A 146 2.57 17.13 0.25
N GLN A 147 1.54 17.73 0.86
CA GLN A 147 0.74 18.76 0.20
C GLN A 147 1.54 20.04 -0.08
N ALA A 148 2.51 20.38 0.80
CA ALA A 148 3.41 21.49 0.56
C ALA A 148 4.40 21.21 -0.59
N ALA A 149 5.00 20.03 -0.60
CA ALA A 149 5.94 19.62 -1.64
C ALA A 149 5.29 19.49 -3.02
N SER A 150 4.03 19.03 -3.08
CA SER A 150 3.26 18.92 -4.33
C SER A 150 2.69 20.26 -4.84
N GLY A 151 2.82 21.34 -4.08
CA GLY A 151 2.27 22.65 -4.43
C GLY A 151 0.78 22.81 -4.12
N TRP A 152 0.14 21.84 -3.55
CA TRP A 152 -1.31 21.87 -3.27
C TRP A 152 -1.71 22.98 -2.29
N ILE A 153 -0.81 23.32 -1.37
CA ILE A 153 -1.02 24.43 -0.42
C ILE A 153 -0.84 25.78 -1.09
N SER A 154 0.07 25.90 -2.06
CA SER A 154 0.44 27.16 -2.72
C SER A 154 -0.63 27.68 -3.70
N SER A 155 -1.59 26.85 -4.13
CA SER A 155 -2.66 27.23 -5.06
C SER A 155 -3.79 28.05 -4.41
N ARG A 156 -3.67 28.38 -3.12
CA ARG A 156 -4.68 29.11 -2.37
C ARG A 156 -4.38 30.60 -2.29
N ASP A 157 -5.33 31.36 -1.74
CA ASP A 157 -5.26 32.80 -1.56
C ASP A 157 -3.90 33.22 -0.95
N PRO A 158 -3.06 34.01 -1.67
CA PRO A 158 -1.76 34.46 -1.17
C PRO A 158 -1.83 35.33 0.10
N GLN A 159 -3.02 35.87 0.42
CA GLN A 159 -3.24 36.71 1.58
C GLN A 159 -3.61 35.90 2.84
N ARG A 160 -3.74 34.60 2.72
CA ARG A 160 -4.07 33.70 3.85
C ARG A 160 -2.91 32.74 4.13
N PRO A 161 -2.72 32.34 5.39
CA PRO A 161 -1.74 31.33 5.70
C PRO A 161 -2.06 30.02 4.96
N PRO A 162 -1.03 29.20 4.62
CA PRO A 162 -1.24 27.89 4.01
C PRO A 162 -2.13 26.99 4.88
N VAL A 163 -3.13 26.37 4.28
CA VAL A 163 -4.08 25.48 4.97
C VAL A 163 -4.03 24.10 4.33
N GLN A 164 -3.81 23.11 5.16
CA GLN A 164 -3.86 21.70 4.74
C GLN A 164 -5.27 21.30 4.35
N VAL A 165 -5.42 20.57 3.23
CA VAL A 165 -6.67 19.87 2.91
C VAL A 165 -6.80 18.67 3.84
N GLY A 166 -7.97 18.51 4.44
CA GLY A 166 -8.25 17.42 5.38
C GLY A 166 -8.37 16.05 4.71
N ALA A 167 -8.76 15.07 5.53
CA ALA A 167 -9.04 13.67 5.11
C ALA A 167 -7.87 12.91 4.46
N ARG A 168 -6.64 13.39 4.63
CA ARG A 168 -5.42 12.74 4.07
C ARG A 168 -5.51 12.48 2.56
N ILE A 169 -6.13 13.38 1.82
CA ILE A 169 -6.46 13.22 0.40
C ILE A 169 -5.26 12.85 -0.48
N ALA A 170 -4.05 13.32 -0.16
CA ALA A 170 -2.85 12.99 -0.91
C ALA A 170 -2.58 11.48 -0.94
N GLU A 171 -2.89 10.77 0.14
CA GLU A 171 -2.70 9.31 0.23
C GLU A 171 -3.72 8.54 -0.60
N TYR A 172 -4.96 9.00 -0.66
CA TYR A 172 -5.96 8.43 -1.57
C TYR A 172 -5.55 8.63 -3.03
N VAL A 173 -5.02 9.80 -3.37
CA VAL A 173 -4.53 10.10 -4.71
C VAL A 173 -3.34 9.20 -5.05
N ALA A 174 -2.37 9.07 -4.14
CA ALA A 174 -1.23 8.16 -4.32
C ALA A 174 -1.70 6.71 -4.52
N GLY A 175 -2.66 6.22 -3.70
CA GLY A 175 -3.25 4.90 -3.86
C GLY A 175 -3.93 4.70 -5.22
N ALA A 176 -4.67 5.71 -5.70
CA ALA A 176 -5.32 5.64 -7.02
C ALA A 176 -4.30 5.59 -8.17
N PHE A 177 -3.27 6.43 -8.13
CA PHE A 177 -2.17 6.36 -9.11
C PHE A 177 -1.38 5.06 -9.01
N GLY A 178 -1.16 4.55 -7.77
CA GLY A 178 -0.55 3.25 -7.55
C GLY A 178 -1.32 2.11 -8.20
N ALA A 179 -2.64 2.05 -8.00
CA ALA A 179 -3.49 1.05 -8.64
C ALA A 179 -3.44 1.14 -10.16
N LEU A 180 -3.48 2.36 -10.73
CA LEU A 180 -3.36 2.57 -12.17
C LEU A 180 -2.00 2.13 -12.70
N GLY A 181 -0.92 2.50 -12.01
CA GLY A 181 0.44 2.10 -12.37
C GLY A 181 0.63 0.58 -12.31
N ALA A 182 0.12 -0.07 -11.25
CA ALA A 182 0.17 -1.52 -11.10
C ALA A 182 -0.59 -2.24 -12.23
N LEU A 183 -1.81 -1.81 -12.56
CA LEU A 183 -2.57 -2.40 -13.66
C LEU A 183 -1.89 -2.21 -15.02
N THR A 184 -1.27 -1.07 -15.23
CA THR A 184 -0.49 -0.80 -16.44
C THR A 184 0.72 -1.72 -16.53
N ALA A 185 1.46 -1.87 -15.42
CA ALA A 185 2.60 -2.76 -15.34
C ALA A 185 2.20 -4.23 -15.54
N LEU A 186 1.14 -4.71 -14.88
CA LEU A 186 0.62 -6.07 -15.02
C LEU A 186 0.27 -6.43 -16.47
N ARG A 187 -0.13 -5.45 -17.26
CA ARG A 187 -0.46 -5.65 -18.68
C ARG A 187 0.78 -5.73 -19.58
N SER A 188 1.88 -5.13 -19.19
CA SER A 188 3.04 -4.90 -20.05
C SER A 188 4.36 -5.45 -19.50
N HIS A 189 4.37 -6.03 -18.28
CA HIS A 189 5.61 -6.46 -17.67
C HIS A 189 6.25 -7.62 -18.46
N PRO A 190 7.58 -7.61 -18.67
CA PRO A 190 8.29 -8.70 -19.33
C PRO A 190 8.38 -9.91 -18.42
N ALA A 191 8.22 -11.12 -18.98
CA ALA A 191 8.44 -12.35 -18.22
C ALA A 191 9.90 -12.47 -17.75
N GLY A 192 10.08 -12.98 -16.53
CA GLY A 192 11.40 -13.24 -15.96
C GLY A 192 12.03 -12.06 -15.22
N HIS A 193 11.33 -10.93 -15.11
CA HIS A 193 11.80 -9.77 -14.34
C HIS A 193 10.69 -9.15 -13.50
N VAL A 194 10.99 -8.90 -12.22
CA VAL A 194 10.10 -8.10 -11.37
C VAL A 194 10.01 -6.69 -11.93
N THR A 195 8.78 -6.24 -12.21
CA THR A 195 8.55 -4.86 -12.65
C THR A 195 8.19 -4.01 -11.43
N GLU A 196 9.04 -3.04 -11.11
CA GLU A 196 8.79 -2.10 -10.01
C GLU A 196 8.05 -0.87 -10.51
N VAL A 197 7.00 -0.49 -9.77
CA VAL A 197 6.23 0.75 -9.93
C VAL A 197 6.43 1.56 -8.65
N ASP A 198 7.09 2.72 -8.73
CA ASP A 198 7.36 3.63 -7.61
C ASP A 198 6.47 4.86 -7.72
N VAL A 199 5.64 5.12 -6.68
CA VAL A 199 4.66 6.22 -6.62
C VAL A 199 4.87 7.06 -5.37
#